data_e2101bdb7ba3b10d88548242de11edcc
#
_entry.id   e2101bdb7ba3b10d88548242de11edcc
#
_cell.length_a   1.000
_cell.length_b   1.000
_cell.length_c   1.000
_cell.angle_alpha   90.00
_cell.angle_beta   90.00
_cell.angle_gamma   90.00
#
_symmetry.space_group_name_H-M   'P 1'
#
loop_
_entity.id
_entity.type
_entity.pdbx_description
1 polymer ?
#
loop_
_entity_poly.entity_id
_entity_poly.type
_entity_poly.pdbx_seq_one_letter_code
_entity_poly.pdbx_strand_id
1 'polypeptide(L)'
;GAFTPMKPSIVAKLEALHERHEEVQALLGDAQTIADQERFRALSREYAQRSEERREDIETAQMMLDDPEMREMAQDELREAKEKSEQLEQQLQVLLLPKDPDDERNAFLEVRAGTGGDEAALFAGDLFRMYSRYAEARRWRVEIMSASEGEHGGYKEIIAKISGDGVYGRLKFESGGHRVQRVPATESQGRIHTSACTVAVMPELPDAELPDINPADLRIDT
;
A
#
# COMPACT_ATOMS: atom_id res chain seq x y z
N GLY A 1 -14.27 29.30 -19.94
CA GLY A 1 -13.05 28.62 -20.27
C GLY A 1 -13.38 27.25 -20.82
N ALA A 2 -12.85 26.91 -21.98
CA ALA A 2 -13.14 25.72 -22.74
C ALA A 2 -12.85 24.47 -21.87
N PHE A 3 -13.82 23.59 -21.79
CA PHE A 3 -13.68 22.25 -21.28
C PHE A 3 -12.59 21.56 -22.12
N THR A 4 -11.48 21.21 -21.51
CA THR A 4 -10.46 20.42 -22.19
C THR A 4 -10.92 18.97 -22.14
N PRO A 5 -11.32 18.35 -23.26
CA PRO A 5 -11.60 16.94 -23.28
C PRO A 5 -10.34 16.22 -22.81
N MET A 6 -10.50 15.11 -22.09
CA MET A 6 -9.39 14.24 -21.68
C MET A 6 -8.47 14.09 -22.89
N LYS A 7 -7.20 14.52 -22.73
CA LYS A 7 -6.30 14.60 -23.88
C LYS A 7 -6.33 13.28 -24.64
N PRO A 8 -6.50 13.26 -25.97
CA PRO A 8 -6.49 12.03 -26.77
C PRO A 8 -5.30 11.13 -26.45
N SER A 9 -4.21 11.71 -25.94
CA SER A 9 -3.04 10.99 -25.47
C SER A 9 -3.26 10.13 -24.21
N ILE A 10 -4.26 10.42 -23.38
CA ILE A 10 -4.58 9.61 -22.20
C ILE A 10 -5.45 8.44 -22.61
N VAL A 11 -6.42 8.65 -23.47
CA VAL A 11 -7.25 7.56 -24.02
C VAL A 11 -6.37 6.60 -24.83
N ALA A 12 -5.50 7.11 -25.70
CA ALA A 12 -4.56 6.30 -26.47
C ALA A 12 -3.55 5.55 -25.60
N LYS A 13 -3.11 6.14 -24.47
CA LYS A 13 -2.27 5.45 -23.48
C LYS A 13 -3.02 4.37 -22.71
N LEU A 14 -4.30 4.59 -22.41
CA LEU A 14 -5.18 3.60 -21.78
C LEU A 14 -5.43 2.41 -22.71
N GLU A 15 -5.68 2.67 -23.98
CA GLU A 15 -5.84 1.64 -25.01
C GLU A 15 -4.53 0.84 -25.22
N ALA A 16 -3.39 1.52 -25.33
CA ALA A 16 -2.08 0.88 -25.49
C ALA A 16 -1.67 0.06 -24.23
N LEU A 17 -2.03 0.52 -23.03
CA LEU A 17 -1.82 -0.22 -21.78
C LEU A 17 -2.75 -1.43 -21.69
N HIS A 18 -3.97 -1.30 -22.20
CA HIS A 18 -4.94 -2.39 -22.26
C HIS A 18 -4.47 -3.50 -23.21
N GLU A 19 -4.05 -3.15 -24.43
CA GLU A 19 -3.49 -4.10 -25.39
C GLU A 19 -2.24 -4.81 -24.85
N ARG A 20 -1.33 -4.06 -24.22
CA ARG A 20 -0.12 -4.62 -23.64
C ARG A 20 -0.40 -5.50 -22.43
N HIS A 21 -1.44 -5.20 -21.67
CA HIS A 21 -1.89 -6.02 -20.54
C HIS A 21 -2.54 -7.32 -21.02
N GLU A 22 -3.30 -7.30 -22.13
CA GLU A 22 -3.84 -8.50 -22.77
C GLU A 22 -2.73 -9.43 -23.32
N GLU A 23 -1.67 -8.87 -23.90
CA GLU A 23 -0.51 -9.65 -24.36
C GLU A 23 0.24 -10.31 -23.21
N VAL A 24 0.47 -9.62 -22.12
CA VAL A 24 1.15 -10.15 -20.93
C VAL A 24 0.30 -11.22 -20.25
N GLN A 25 -1.02 -11.10 -20.26
CA GLN A 25 -1.94 -12.06 -19.67
C GLN A 25 -2.07 -13.34 -20.48
N ALA A 26 -2.01 -13.26 -21.80
CA ALA A 26 -1.95 -14.44 -22.66
C ALA A 26 -0.71 -15.30 -22.36
N LEU A 27 0.33 -14.67 -21.80
CA LEU A 27 1.60 -15.34 -21.43
C LEU A 27 1.61 -15.91 -19.99
N LEU A 28 0.79 -15.39 -19.07
CA LEU A 28 0.89 -15.73 -17.64
C LEU A 28 -0.21 -16.66 -17.10
N GLY A 29 -1.35 -16.83 -17.77
CA GLY A 29 -2.36 -17.87 -17.48
C GLY A 29 -2.89 -17.97 -16.04
N ASP A 30 -2.73 -16.94 -15.19
CA ASP A 30 -3.03 -17.00 -13.77
C ASP A 30 -4.45 -16.45 -13.47
N ALA A 31 -5.21 -17.20 -12.64
CA ALA A 31 -6.59 -16.87 -12.27
C ALA A 31 -6.72 -15.53 -11.53
N GLN A 32 -5.70 -15.12 -10.80
CA GLN A 32 -5.70 -13.87 -10.03
C GLN A 32 -5.54 -12.66 -10.95
N THR A 33 -4.78 -12.80 -12.01
CA THR A 33 -4.59 -11.79 -13.06
C THR A 33 -5.89 -11.59 -13.85
N ILE A 34 -6.70 -12.65 -14.05
CA ILE A 34 -8.02 -12.60 -14.71
C ILE A 34 -9.03 -11.81 -13.85
N ALA A 35 -9.04 -12.02 -12.54
CA ALA A 35 -9.93 -11.31 -11.62
C ALA A 35 -9.61 -9.80 -11.55
N ASP A 36 -8.34 -9.42 -11.54
CA ASP A 36 -7.89 -8.03 -11.58
C ASP A 36 -8.25 -7.35 -12.91
N GLN A 37 -8.20 -8.08 -14.02
CA GLN A 37 -8.59 -7.56 -15.34
C GLN A 37 -10.10 -7.35 -15.46
N GLU A 38 -10.89 -8.26 -14.94
CA GLU A 38 -12.36 -8.08 -14.92
C GLU A 38 -12.75 -6.87 -14.07
N ARG A 39 -12.09 -6.69 -12.93
CA ARG A 39 -12.26 -5.52 -12.07
C ARG A 39 -11.85 -4.22 -12.78
N PHE A 40 -10.70 -4.23 -13.48
CA PHE A 40 -10.25 -3.09 -14.28
C PHE A 40 -11.24 -2.76 -15.41
N ARG A 41 -11.71 -3.79 -16.14
CA ARG A 41 -12.72 -3.59 -17.20
C ARG A 41 -14.05 -3.08 -16.65
N ALA A 42 -14.48 -3.56 -15.48
CA ALA A 42 -15.70 -3.08 -14.83
C ALA A 42 -15.58 -1.61 -14.42
N LEU A 43 -14.46 -1.23 -13.79
CA LEU A 43 -14.17 0.14 -13.37
C LEU A 43 -14.00 1.09 -14.57
N SER A 44 -13.36 0.63 -15.64
CA SER A 44 -13.21 1.41 -16.86
C SER A 44 -14.54 1.68 -17.56
N ARG A 45 -15.47 0.71 -17.58
CA ARG A 45 -16.83 0.89 -18.09
C ARG A 45 -17.64 1.83 -17.20
N GLU A 46 -17.58 1.66 -15.90
CA GLU A 46 -18.25 2.53 -14.93
C GLU A 46 -17.74 3.98 -15.06
N TYR A 47 -16.45 4.17 -15.24
CA TYR A 47 -15.86 5.47 -15.48
C TYR A 47 -16.34 6.08 -16.79
N ALA A 48 -16.33 5.31 -17.90
CA ALA A 48 -16.79 5.78 -19.19
C ALA A 48 -18.26 6.20 -19.14
N GLN A 49 -19.13 5.39 -18.52
CA GLN A 49 -20.53 5.69 -18.35
C GLN A 49 -20.76 6.95 -17.50
N ARG A 50 -20.10 7.05 -16.36
CA ARG A 50 -20.18 8.22 -15.47
C ARG A 50 -19.60 9.49 -16.09
N SER A 51 -18.60 9.36 -16.96
CA SER A 51 -18.04 10.50 -17.70
C SER A 51 -19.01 11.02 -18.74
N GLU A 52 -19.76 10.13 -19.41
CA GLU A 52 -20.78 10.51 -20.38
C GLU A 52 -21.97 11.18 -19.70
N GLU A 53 -22.52 10.59 -18.63
CA GLU A 53 -23.61 11.17 -17.83
C GLU A 53 -23.26 12.58 -17.34
N ARG A 54 -22.03 12.79 -16.88
CA ARG A 54 -21.57 14.11 -16.43
C ARG A 54 -21.35 15.12 -17.53
N ARG A 55 -20.98 14.65 -18.71
CA ARG A 55 -20.86 15.52 -19.86
C ARG A 55 -22.23 16.09 -20.23
N GLU A 56 -23.27 15.26 -20.17
CA GLU A 56 -24.66 15.68 -20.37
C GLU A 56 -25.12 16.65 -19.26
N ASP A 57 -24.77 16.38 -17.99
CA ASP A 57 -25.07 17.26 -16.86
C ASP A 57 -24.40 18.63 -17.02
N ILE A 58 -23.14 18.66 -17.44
CA ILE A 58 -22.38 19.89 -17.70
C ILE A 58 -22.96 20.66 -18.87
N GLU A 59 -23.34 20.00 -19.97
CA GLU A 59 -23.98 20.65 -21.11
C GLU A 59 -25.35 21.23 -20.70
N THR A 60 -26.10 20.50 -19.89
CA THR A 60 -27.41 20.96 -19.36
C THR A 60 -27.23 22.17 -18.44
N ALA A 61 -26.27 22.10 -17.51
CA ALA A 61 -25.96 23.21 -16.61
C ALA A 61 -25.42 24.46 -17.36
N GLN A 62 -24.69 24.25 -18.46
CA GLN A 62 -24.24 25.36 -19.31
C GLN A 62 -25.40 26.06 -20.04
N MET A 63 -26.39 25.29 -20.49
CA MET A 63 -27.61 25.88 -21.09
C MET A 63 -28.44 26.67 -20.07
N MET A 64 -28.46 26.24 -18.80
CA MET A 64 -29.14 26.92 -17.70
C MET A 64 -28.43 28.20 -17.27
N LEU A 65 -27.15 28.39 -17.54
CA LEU A 65 -26.40 29.62 -17.23
C LEU A 65 -26.91 30.87 -17.98
N ASP A 66 -27.58 30.65 -19.11
CA ASP A 66 -28.17 31.74 -19.92
C ASP A 66 -29.46 32.29 -19.28
N ASP A 67 -30.07 31.55 -18.35
CA ASP A 67 -31.23 31.99 -17.59
C ASP A 67 -30.81 32.67 -16.27
N PRO A 68 -31.14 33.96 -16.03
CA PRO A 68 -30.73 34.67 -14.83
C PRO A 68 -31.28 34.07 -13.54
N GLU A 69 -32.47 33.44 -13.55
CA GLU A 69 -33.10 32.83 -12.37
C GLU A 69 -32.48 31.49 -11.97
N MET A 70 -31.86 30.78 -12.93
CA MET A 70 -31.25 29.46 -12.71
C MET A 70 -29.72 29.52 -12.61
N ARG A 71 -29.13 30.67 -12.81
CA ARG A 71 -27.65 30.82 -12.91
C ARG A 71 -26.90 30.34 -11.67
N GLU A 72 -27.41 30.64 -10.47
CA GLU A 72 -26.76 30.27 -9.23
C GLU A 72 -26.74 28.74 -9.03
N MET A 73 -27.88 28.09 -9.29
CA MET A 73 -28.02 26.64 -9.21
C MET A 73 -27.15 25.92 -10.27
N ALA A 74 -27.14 26.43 -11.50
CA ALA A 74 -26.29 25.92 -12.56
C ALA A 74 -24.78 26.05 -12.27
N GLN A 75 -24.35 27.12 -11.57
CA GLN A 75 -22.97 27.28 -11.15
C GLN A 75 -22.58 26.28 -10.06
N ASP A 76 -23.46 25.99 -9.13
CA ASP A 76 -23.23 25.00 -8.08
C ASP A 76 -23.16 23.58 -8.65
N GLU A 77 -24.06 23.20 -9.55
CA GLU A 77 -24.02 21.92 -10.27
C GLU A 77 -22.74 21.74 -11.10
N LEU A 78 -22.33 22.78 -11.81
CA LEU A 78 -21.08 22.80 -12.57
C LEU A 78 -19.85 22.61 -11.69
N ARG A 79 -19.84 23.23 -10.50
CA ARG A 79 -18.75 23.08 -9.54
C ARG A 79 -18.68 21.64 -9.01
N GLU A 80 -19.83 21.11 -8.58
CA GLU A 80 -19.92 19.74 -8.05
C GLU A 80 -19.53 18.68 -9.11
N ALA A 81 -20.00 18.87 -10.35
CA ALA A 81 -19.65 17.98 -11.46
C ALA A 81 -18.15 18.00 -11.77
N LYS A 82 -17.50 19.17 -11.70
CA LYS A 82 -16.05 19.29 -11.90
C LYS A 82 -15.26 18.62 -10.78
N GLU A 83 -15.63 18.85 -9.51
CA GLU A 83 -14.98 18.22 -8.36
C GLU A 83 -15.08 16.69 -8.41
N LYS A 84 -16.25 16.16 -8.77
CA LYS A 84 -16.45 14.73 -8.96
C LYS A 84 -15.64 14.16 -10.13
N SER A 85 -15.50 14.91 -11.20
CA SER A 85 -14.68 14.52 -12.37
C SER A 85 -13.20 14.43 -11.98
N GLU A 86 -12.68 15.43 -11.28
CA GLU A 86 -11.29 15.45 -10.82
C GLU A 86 -11.00 14.29 -9.85
N GLN A 87 -11.92 13.99 -8.93
CA GLN A 87 -11.78 12.86 -8.01
C GLN A 87 -11.74 11.52 -8.75
N LEU A 88 -12.57 11.34 -9.79
CA LEU A 88 -12.56 10.12 -10.58
C LEU A 88 -11.28 9.97 -11.42
N GLU A 89 -10.79 11.06 -12.00
CA GLU A 89 -9.53 11.05 -12.73
C GLU A 89 -8.37 10.63 -11.81
N GLN A 90 -8.33 11.16 -10.58
CA GLN A 90 -7.33 10.75 -9.59
C GLN A 90 -7.44 9.28 -9.22
N GLN A 91 -8.66 8.77 -9.00
CA GLN A 91 -8.88 7.36 -8.70
C GLN A 91 -8.43 6.46 -9.86
N LEU A 92 -8.70 6.88 -11.09
CA LEU A 92 -8.29 6.14 -12.29
C LEU A 92 -6.77 6.12 -12.45
N GLN A 93 -6.10 7.25 -12.19
CA GLN A 93 -4.63 7.32 -12.20
C GLN A 93 -4.01 6.36 -11.19
N VAL A 94 -4.57 6.26 -9.99
CA VAL A 94 -4.10 5.31 -8.95
C VAL A 94 -4.28 3.86 -9.40
N LEU A 95 -5.41 3.53 -10.06
CA LEU A 95 -5.68 2.18 -10.56
C LEU A 95 -4.79 1.77 -11.73
N LEU A 96 -4.24 2.75 -12.47
CA LEU A 96 -3.31 2.53 -13.58
C LEU A 96 -1.85 2.36 -13.14
N LEU A 97 -1.54 2.56 -11.84
CA LEU A 97 -0.20 2.32 -11.33
C LEU A 97 0.10 0.82 -11.41
N PRO A 98 1.30 0.45 -11.91
CA PRO A 98 1.71 -0.94 -11.91
C PRO A 98 1.73 -1.46 -10.46
N LYS A 99 1.02 -2.55 -10.22
CA LYS A 99 1.05 -3.23 -8.93
C LYS A 99 2.33 -4.05 -8.83
N ASP A 100 2.96 -4.00 -7.67
CA ASP A 100 4.03 -4.92 -7.33
C ASP A 100 3.41 -6.32 -7.13
N PRO A 101 3.87 -7.36 -7.84
CA PRO A 101 3.32 -8.71 -7.72
C PRO A 101 3.43 -9.28 -6.31
N ASP A 102 4.37 -8.77 -5.50
CA ASP A 102 4.57 -9.20 -4.13
C ASP A 102 3.61 -8.53 -3.13
N ASP A 103 2.89 -7.48 -3.52
CA ASP A 103 2.02 -6.70 -2.64
C ASP A 103 0.95 -7.53 -1.91
N GLU A 104 0.43 -8.57 -2.57
CA GLU A 104 -0.60 -9.45 -2.00
C GLU A 104 -0.01 -10.61 -1.17
N ARG A 105 1.32 -10.74 -1.12
CA ARG A 105 1.98 -11.81 -0.37
C ARG A 105 1.91 -11.57 1.15
N ASN A 106 2.02 -12.67 1.88
CA ASN A 106 2.35 -12.61 3.31
C ASN A 106 3.75 -12.03 3.50
N ALA A 107 4.06 -11.57 4.70
CA ALA A 107 5.35 -10.98 4.99
C ALA A 107 5.98 -11.56 6.26
N PHE A 108 7.31 -11.63 6.26
CA PHE A 108 8.10 -11.76 7.46
C PHE A 108 8.47 -10.36 7.95
N LEU A 109 8.17 -10.10 9.21
CA LEU A 109 8.53 -8.88 9.92
C LEU A 109 9.63 -9.22 10.93
N GLU A 110 10.80 -8.62 10.77
CA GLU A 110 11.88 -8.65 11.76
C GLU A 110 11.98 -7.29 12.41
N VAL A 111 12.05 -7.26 13.73
CA VAL A 111 12.37 -6.07 14.53
C VAL A 111 13.58 -6.39 15.39
N ARG A 112 14.64 -5.63 15.21
CA ARG A 112 15.92 -5.81 15.90
C ARG A 112 16.30 -4.56 16.68
N ALA A 113 16.63 -4.72 17.96
CA ALA A 113 17.18 -3.65 18.76
C ALA A 113 18.53 -3.21 18.20
N GLY A 114 18.69 -1.90 18.06
CA GLY A 114 19.93 -1.25 17.61
C GLY A 114 20.66 -0.56 18.77
N THR A 115 21.03 0.69 18.55
CA THR A 115 21.71 1.51 19.55
C THR A 115 20.77 1.92 20.68
N GLY A 116 21.21 1.82 21.92
CA GLY A 116 20.45 2.25 23.11
C GLY A 116 20.27 1.17 24.20
N GLY A 117 20.97 0.03 24.08
CA GLY A 117 20.96 -1.02 25.10
C GLY A 117 19.55 -1.55 25.41
N ASP A 118 19.22 -1.65 26.70
CA ASP A 118 17.92 -2.18 27.17
C ASP A 118 16.72 -1.35 26.64
N GLU A 119 16.86 -0.04 26.52
CA GLU A 119 15.81 0.81 25.99
C GLU A 119 15.53 0.51 24.51
N ALA A 120 16.54 0.16 23.74
CA ALA A 120 16.32 -0.27 22.35
C ALA A 120 15.55 -1.60 22.30
N ALA A 121 15.81 -2.53 23.22
CA ALA A 121 15.05 -3.78 23.33
C ALA A 121 13.58 -3.53 23.74
N LEU A 122 13.34 -2.62 24.68
CA LEU A 122 12.00 -2.20 25.07
C LEU A 122 11.27 -1.53 23.89
N PHE A 123 11.97 -0.68 23.16
CA PHE A 123 11.41 -0.02 21.96
C PHE A 123 11.08 -1.03 20.85
N ALA A 124 11.91 -2.05 20.64
CA ALA A 124 11.60 -3.13 19.71
C ALA A 124 10.31 -3.86 20.12
N GLY A 125 10.11 -4.08 21.42
CA GLY A 125 8.86 -4.62 21.96
C GLY A 125 7.65 -3.73 21.70
N ASP A 126 7.82 -2.41 21.82
CA ASP A 126 6.77 -1.43 21.53
C ASP A 126 6.41 -1.43 20.05
N LEU A 127 7.40 -1.45 19.17
CA LEU A 127 7.20 -1.54 17.71
C LEU A 127 6.48 -2.83 17.33
N PHE A 128 6.92 -3.97 17.84
CA PHE A 128 6.28 -5.24 17.55
C PHE A 128 4.82 -5.27 18.05
N ARG A 129 4.54 -4.72 19.21
CA ARG A 129 3.18 -4.58 19.74
C ARG A 129 2.33 -3.68 18.85
N MET A 130 2.88 -2.57 18.35
CA MET A 130 2.21 -1.68 17.40
C MET A 130 1.82 -2.43 16.13
N TYR A 131 2.75 -3.16 15.52
CA TYR A 131 2.49 -3.95 14.31
C TYR A 131 1.48 -5.08 14.55
N SER A 132 1.57 -5.75 15.71
CA SER A 132 0.62 -6.80 16.08
C SER A 132 -0.81 -6.27 16.22
N ARG A 133 -0.99 -5.11 16.84
CA ARG A 133 -2.31 -4.46 16.94
C ARG A 133 -2.83 -3.96 15.60
N TYR A 134 -1.95 -3.45 14.74
CA TYR A 134 -2.32 -3.08 13.39
C TYR A 134 -2.78 -4.30 12.59
N ALA A 135 -2.05 -5.40 12.67
CA ALA A 135 -2.41 -6.67 12.05
C ALA A 135 -3.77 -7.18 12.53
N GLU A 136 -4.03 -7.13 13.85
CA GLU A 136 -5.32 -7.51 14.45
C GLU A 136 -6.47 -6.65 13.90
N ALA A 137 -6.30 -5.34 13.83
CA ALA A 137 -7.29 -4.42 13.26
C ALA A 137 -7.59 -4.70 11.78
N ARG A 138 -6.62 -5.25 11.05
CA ARG A 138 -6.75 -5.69 9.66
C ARG A 138 -7.26 -7.12 9.51
N ARG A 139 -7.46 -7.85 10.62
CA ARG A 139 -7.77 -9.28 10.65
C ARG A 139 -6.68 -10.16 10.04
N TRP A 140 -5.44 -9.70 10.11
CA TRP A 140 -4.27 -10.48 9.74
C TRP A 140 -3.84 -11.39 10.89
N ARG A 141 -3.27 -12.52 10.56
CA ARG A 141 -2.71 -13.46 11.53
C ARG A 141 -1.24 -13.15 11.74
N VAL A 142 -0.82 -13.09 13.01
CA VAL A 142 0.59 -12.93 13.42
C VAL A 142 1.06 -14.22 14.05
N GLU A 143 2.18 -14.77 13.58
CA GLU A 143 2.80 -15.98 14.09
C GLU A 143 4.28 -15.69 14.38
N ILE A 144 4.68 -15.81 15.64
CA ILE A 144 6.08 -15.59 16.05
C ILE A 144 6.90 -16.79 15.60
N MET A 145 7.92 -16.54 14.77
CA MET A 145 8.85 -17.56 14.26
C MET A 145 10.07 -17.70 15.15
N SER A 146 10.58 -16.58 15.65
CA SER A 146 11.76 -16.53 16.54
C SER A 146 11.69 -15.30 17.41
N ALA A 147 12.12 -15.40 18.65
CA ALA A 147 12.23 -14.29 19.57
C ALA A 147 13.46 -14.44 20.48
N SER A 148 14.25 -13.37 20.57
CA SER A 148 15.33 -13.21 21.54
C SER A 148 14.96 -12.07 22.48
N GLU A 149 14.67 -12.39 23.74
CA GLU A 149 14.20 -11.41 24.71
C GLU A 149 15.34 -10.52 25.23
N GLY A 150 15.01 -9.29 25.59
CA GLY A 150 15.90 -8.36 26.30
C GLY A 150 15.96 -8.70 27.78
N GLU A 151 17.06 -8.35 28.44
CA GLU A 151 17.27 -8.64 29.87
C GLU A 151 16.27 -7.93 30.81
N HIS A 152 15.81 -6.75 30.37
CA HIS A 152 14.83 -5.94 31.11
C HIS A 152 13.47 -5.88 30.41
N GLY A 153 13.17 -6.89 29.55
CA GLY A 153 11.96 -6.96 28.72
C GLY A 153 12.18 -6.45 27.30
N GLY A 154 11.14 -6.53 26.49
CA GLY A 154 11.23 -6.28 25.06
C GLY A 154 12.01 -7.37 24.32
N TYR A 155 12.56 -7.04 23.16
CA TYR A 155 13.26 -8.01 22.32
C TYR A 155 14.59 -7.46 21.82
N LYS A 156 15.66 -8.27 21.91
CA LYS A 156 16.89 -8.05 21.15
C LYS A 156 16.60 -8.25 19.66
N GLU A 157 15.78 -9.25 19.34
CA GLU A 157 15.28 -9.54 18.00
C GLU A 157 13.96 -10.30 18.12
N ILE A 158 13.02 -9.97 17.23
CA ILE A 158 11.80 -10.74 17.05
C ILE A 158 11.47 -10.85 15.58
N ILE A 159 11.16 -12.07 15.15
CA ILE A 159 10.76 -12.39 13.78
C ILE A 159 9.38 -13.00 13.83
N ALA A 160 8.45 -12.44 13.07
CA ALA A 160 7.09 -12.93 12.94
C ALA A 160 6.66 -13.02 11.48
N LYS A 161 5.88 -14.05 11.17
CA LYS A 161 5.13 -14.15 9.91
C LYS A 161 3.78 -13.47 10.09
N ILE A 162 3.43 -12.60 9.17
CA ILE A 162 2.14 -11.92 9.11
C ILE A 162 1.44 -12.38 7.83
N SER A 163 0.23 -12.95 8.00
CA SER A 163 -0.55 -13.54 6.91
C SER A 163 -1.91 -12.87 6.78
N GLY A 164 -2.30 -12.54 5.55
CA GLY A 164 -3.57 -11.89 5.22
C GLY A 164 -3.50 -11.14 3.90
N ASP A 165 -4.57 -10.47 3.54
CA ASP A 165 -4.68 -9.76 2.26
C ASP A 165 -3.82 -8.48 2.24
N GLY A 166 -2.93 -8.37 1.24
CA GLY A 166 -2.12 -7.18 1.00
C GLY A 166 -1.13 -6.85 2.11
N VAL A 167 -0.63 -7.84 2.84
CA VAL A 167 0.26 -7.64 3.98
C VAL A 167 1.55 -6.98 3.56
N TYR A 168 2.26 -7.58 2.59
CA TYR A 168 3.56 -7.06 2.15
C TYR A 168 3.42 -5.66 1.56
N GLY A 169 2.43 -5.44 0.70
CA GLY A 169 2.18 -4.14 0.08
C GLY A 169 1.95 -3.00 1.07
N ARG A 170 1.43 -3.32 2.27
CA ARG A 170 1.24 -2.35 3.35
C ARG A 170 2.47 -2.15 4.21
N LEU A 171 3.16 -3.23 4.54
CA LEU A 171 4.25 -3.19 5.51
C LEU A 171 5.62 -2.94 4.88
N LYS A 172 5.82 -3.15 3.58
CA LYS A 172 7.12 -3.00 2.91
C LYS A 172 7.81 -1.66 3.13
N PHE A 173 7.03 -0.59 3.33
CA PHE A 173 7.53 0.76 3.57
C PHE A 173 8.03 0.99 5.00
N GLU A 174 7.74 0.05 5.91
CA GLU A 174 8.23 0.09 7.30
C GLU A 174 9.69 -0.35 7.42
N SER A 175 10.25 -0.97 6.38
CA SER A 175 11.67 -1.38 6.39
C SER A 175 12.58 -0.18 6.54
N GLY A 176 13.47 -0.25 7.54
CA GLY A 176 14.45 0.81 7.80
C GLY A 176 14.76 1.01 9.28
N GLY A 177 15.42 2.13 9.56
CA GLY A 177 15.76 2.55 10.92
C GLY A 177 14.63 3.32 11.59
N HIS A 178 14.18 2.84 12.73
CA HIS A 178 13.20 3.50 13.60
C HIS A 178 13.89 4.09 14.81
N ARG A 179 13.60 5.34 15.12
CA ARG A 179 14.22 6.08 16.21
C ARG A 179 13.16 6.58 17.20
N VAL A 180 13.48 6.47 18.47
CA VAL A 180 12.69 7.06 19.56
C VAL A 180 13.54 8.03 20.37
N GLN A 181 12.94 9.15 20.74
CA GLN A 181 13.49 10.11 21.72
C GLN A 181 12.46 10.22 22.84
N ARG A 182 12.81 9.63 23.98
CA ARG A 182 11.95 9.64 25.18
C ARG A 182 12.81 9.47 26.41
N VAL A 183 12.23 9.71 27.58
CA VAL A 183 12.82 9.28 28.84
C VAL A 183 12.70 7.76 28.89
N PRO A 184 13.82 7.00 28.89
CA PRO A 184 13.77 5.54 28.94
C PRO A 184 13.09 5.03 30.20
N ALA A 185 12.43 3.88 30.13
CA ALA A 185 11.89 3.23 31.33
C ALA A 185 12.98 2.82 32.33
N THR A 186 14.21 2.71 31.86
CA THR A 186 15.43 2.39 32.65
C THR A 186 16.12 3.63 33.25
N GLU A 187 15.66 4.86 32.93
CA GLU A 187 16.27 6.11 33.37
C GLU A 187 15.55 6.65 34.64
N SER A 188 16.32 6.81 35.71
CA SER A 188 15.79 7.28 37.01
C SER A 188 15.83 8.81 37.19
N GLN A 189 16.61 9.53 36.36
CA GLN A 189 16.83 10.99 36.51
C GLN A 189 15.99 11.82 35.51
N GLY A 190 15.12 11.20 34.73
CA GLY A 190 14.20 11.87 33.80
C GLY A 190 14.89 12.46 32.56
N ARG A 191 16.10 12.00 32.22
CA ARG A 191 16.83 12.49 31.04
C ARG A 191 16.32 11.81 29.76
N ILE A 192 16.18 12.61 28.70
CA ILE A 192 15.78 12.10 27.38
C ILE A 192 16.99 11.44 26.73
N HIS A 193 16.79 10.20 26.25
CA HIS A 193 17.78 9.45 25.47
C HIS A 193 17.23 9.16 24.07
N THR A 194 18.12 8.87 23.14
CA THR A 194 17.77 8.40 21.80
C THR A 194 18.11 6.92 21.69
N SER A 195 17.13 6.13 21.27
CA SER A 195 17.29 4.71 20.98
C SER A 195 16.81 4.41 19.57
N ALA A 196 17.34 3.37 18.95
CA ALA A 196 17.00 2.97 17.60
C ALA A 196 16.78 1.48 17.48
N CYS A 197 15.89 1.12 16.57
CA CYS A 197 15.64 -0.25 16.13
C CYS A 197 15.72 -0.32 14.61
N THR A 198 15.99 -1.49 14.07
CA THR A 198 15.86 -1.79 12.66
C THR A 198 14.64 -2.67 12.44
N VAL A 199 13.84 -2.31 11.46
CA VAL A 199 12.71 -3.10 10.97
C VAL A 199 13.03 -3.60 9.58
N ALA A 200 12.84 -4.88 9.32
CA ALA A 200 12.92 -5.48 8.00
C ALA A 200 11.59 -6.19 7.68
N VAL A 201 11.08 -5.93 6.50
CA VAL A 201 9.87 -6.58 5.98
C VAL A 201 10.24 -7.26 4.67
N MET A 202 10.03 -8.57 4.60
CA MET A 202 10.35 -9.40 3.44
C MET A 202 9.10 -10.14 2.98
N PRO A 203 8.83 -10.25 1.66
CA PRO A 203 7.71 -11.04 1.18
C PRO A 203 7.96 -12.53 1.42
N GLU A 204 6.89 -13.29 1.69
CA GLU A 204 6.96 -14.74 1.69
C GLU A 204 7.08 -15.22 0.23
N LEU A 205 8.20 -15.85 -0.07
CA LEU A 205 8.42 -16.45 -1.38
C LEU A 205 7.85 -17.88 -1.41
N PRO A 206 7.23 -18.32 -2.53
CA PRO A 206 6.86 -19.73 -2.70
C PRO A 206 8.10 -20.64 -2.70
N ASP A 207 7.95 -21.87 -2.22
CA ASP A 207 9.04 -22.83 -2.15
C ASP A 207 9.74 -23.03 -3.51
N ALA A 208 9.02 -22.93 -4.62
CA ALA A 208 9.55 -23.05 -5.98
C ALA A 208 10.48 -21.87 -6.39
N GLU A 209 10.41 -20.75 -5.69
CA GLU A 209 11.26 -19.58 -5.92
C GLU A 209 12.48 -19.54 -4.99
N LEU A 210 12.55 -20.45 -4.01
CA LEU A 210 13.69 -20.54 -3.12
C LEU A 210 14.87 -21.19 -3.84
N PRO A 211 16.08 -20.62 -3.70
CA PRO A 211 17.28 -21.24 -4.28
C PRO A 211 17.55 -22.59 -3.61
N ASP A 212 17.87 -23.61 -4.43
CA ASP A 212 18.34 -24.89 -3.91
C ASP A 212 19.77 -24.70 -3.36
N ILE A 213 19.90 -24.78 -2.03
CA ILE A 213 21.18 -24.61 -1.36
C ILE A 213 21.78 -26.00 -1.15
N ASN A 214 22.86 -26.30 -1.87
CA ASN A 214 23.59 -27.54 -1.67
C ASN A 214 24.23 -27.55 -0.26
N PRO A 215 23.93 -28.54 0.59
CA PRO A 215 24.51 -28.63 1.93
C PRO A 215 26.04 -28.63 1.96
N ALA A 216 26.68 -29.07 0.86
CA ALA A 216 28.15 -29.08 0.74
C ALA A 216 28.77 -27.68 0.60
N ASP A 217 27.95 -26.68 0.24
CA ASP A 217 28.39 -25.27 0.13
C ASP A 217 28.23 -24.50 1.46
N LEU A 218 27.65 -25.15 2.49
CA LEU A 218 27.46 -24.55 3.80
C LEU A 218 28.67 -24.89 4.69
N ARG A 219 29.29 -23.84 5.23
CA ARG A 219 30.26 -23.96 6.30
C ARG A 219 29.61 -23.50 7.60
N ILE A 220 29.47 -24.41 8.55
CA ILE A 220 28.94 -24.12 9.88
C ILE A 220 30.12 -23.96 10.82
N ASP A 221 30.40 -22.73 11.26
CA ASP A 221 31.37 -22.44 12.30
C ASP A 221 30.61 -22.43 13.64
N THR A 222 30.99 -23.33 14.56
CA THR A 222 30.46 -23.47 15.92
C THR A 222 31.40 -22.88 16.93
#